data_b04a3c178f3e94d7175523e524f7569f
#
_entry.id   b04a3c178f3e94d7175523e524f7569f
#
_cell.length_a   1.000
_cell.length_b   1.000
_cell.length_c   1.000
_cell.angle_alpha   90.00
_cell.angle_beta   90.00
_cell.angle_gamma   90.00
#
_symmetry.space_group_name_H-M   'P 1'
#
loop_
_entity.id
_entity.type
_entity.pdbx_description
1 polymer ?
#
loop_
_entity_poly.entity_id
_entity_poly.type
_entity_poly.pdbx_seq_one_letter_code
_entity_poly.pdbx_strand_id
1 'polypeptide(L)'
;MKKSLLPIVALATVVLASCGGTSDWSWAEASADETLNYALLIGQIDHNDSAARTAGIRTALGTRAAADLGKSTSSANSEVAVEGTLELADGVTYKTVEIESGEQKNTAGATWDQQTATSTAENWTAKHGNDIDFFVSNNDGMAEGAIGASNWIKGMPIFGYDSNESTLQYIKSGQIMGTINQNASAQAGGLYMLARNCIDGVANPTVNGFSEASANGYGKIGSEYNYNETNESMLVNNFTITADNVDQYAGKTSADLIDTSVTKGTTETVKVWQSYYNAADTFLNSSMKPLFQLYADTFNFDVTATFGNGADESLATSNLEAAQKGDYDAFMINMVKTTAAASYLDILATKLDATAETPTNTPVIFWNRQATTEAGEVDADVMKDARFNNIYYVGFDAVQGGQLQGQMIVDYLNAQAKA
;
A
#
# COMPACT_ATOMS: atom_id res chain seq x y z
N MET A 1 -36.55 -73.23 34.00
CA MET A 1 -36.08 -72.32 32.98
C MET A 1 -35.99 -70.93 33.57
N LYS A 2 -34.82 -70.49 33.98
CA LYS A 2 -34.59 -69.17 34.53
C LYS A 2 -34.07 -68.27 33.42
N LYS A 3 -34.82 -67.23 33.04
CA LYS A 3 -34.40 -66.17 32.11
C LYS A 3 -33.61 -65.14 32.94
N SER A 4 -32.34 -65.02 32.66
CA SER A 4 -31.47 -63.95 33.16
C SER A 4 -31.69 -62.68 32.35
N LEU A 5 -32.15 -61.59 32.99
CA LEU A 5 -32.09 -60.24 32.45
C LEU A 5 -30.73 -59.65 32.67
N LEU A 6 -30.03 -59.29 31.63
CA LEU A 6 -28.84 -58.42 31.65
C LEU A 6 -29.29 -56.94 31.75
N PRO A 7 -28.67 -56.14 32.60
CA PRO A 7 -28.94 -54.73 32.60
C PRO A 7 -28.23 -54.04 31.45
N ILE A 8 -28.97 -53.22 30.70
CA ILE A 8 -28.44 -52.31 29.73
C ILE A 8 -27.83 -51.13 30.48
N VAL A 9 -26.50 -51.04 30.51
CA VAL A 9 -25.79 -49.84 30.98
C VAL A 9 -25.87 -48.83 29.83
N ALA A 10 -26.69 -47.79 29.99
CA ALA A 10 -26.67 -46.64 29.13
C ALA A 10 -25.38 -45.84 29.42
N LEU A 11 -24.45 -45.85 28.50
CA LEU A 11 -23.28 -44.97 28.50
C LEU A 11 -23.76 -43.56 28.18
N ALA A 12 -23.93 -42.74 29.17
CA ALA A 12 -24.11 -41.34 28.96
C ALA A 12 -22.76 -40.73 28.54
N THR A 13 -22.60 -40.45 27.26
CA THR A 13 -21.54 -39.61 26.73
C THR A 13 -21.76 -38.20 27.27
N VAL A 14 -21.01 -37.83 28.30
CA VAL A 14 -20.88 -36.45 28.73
C VAL A 14 -20.03 -35.77 27.64
N VAL A 15 -20.68 -35.01 26.79
CA VAL A 15 -19.97 -34.05 25.95
C VAL A 15 -19.48 -32.96 26.92
N LEU A 16 -18.22 -33.07 27.33
CA LEU A 16 -17.51 -31.96 27.90
C LEU A 16 -17.37 -30.92 26.80
N ALA A 17 -18.20 -29.87 26.86
CA ALA A 17 -17.90 -28.65 26.17
C ALA A 17 -16.57 -28.15 26.75
N SER A 18 -15.46 -28.42 26.08
CA SER A 18 -14.20 -27.79 26.38
C SER A 18 -14.41 -26.29 26.13
N CYS A 19 -14.23 -25.47 27.16
CA CYS A 19 -13.87 -24.10 26.97
C CYS A 19 -12.54 -24.12 26.21
N GLY A 20 -12.59 -24.13 24.88
CA GLY A 20 -11.44 -24.23 24.03
C GLY A 20 -10.63 -22.95 24.15
N GLY A 21 -9.44 -23.05 24.74
CA GLY A 21 -8.37 -22.18 24.37
C GLY A 21 -8.08 -22.48 22.88
N THR A 22 -7.91 -21.43 22.07
CA THR A 22 -7.49 -21.57 20.68
C THR A 22 -6.19 -22.36 20.63
N SER A 23 -6.13 -23.44 19.84
CA SER A 23 -4.89 -24.14 19.51
C SER A 23 -3.97 -23.21 18.70
N ASP A 24 -2.66 -23.46 18.70
CA ASP A 24 -1.76 -22.82 17.74
C ASP A 24 -2.26 -23.19 16.32
N TRP A 25 -2.12 -22.27 15.37
CA TRP A 25 -2.49 -22.51 13.98
C TRP A 25 -1.69 -23.68 13.37
N SER A 26 -2.33 -24.50 12.55
CA SER A 26 -1.65 -25.54 11.78
C SER A 26 -2.30 -25.72 10.41
N TRP A 27 -1.48 -26.01 9.38
CA TRP A 27 -2.00 -26.31 8.04
C TRP A 27 -2.94 -27.52 8.05
N ALA A 28 -2.65 -28.54 8.83
CA ALA A 28 -3.46 -29.74 8.91
C ALA A 28 -4.90 -29.48 9.42
N GLU A 29 -5.09 -28.47 10.28
CA GLU A 29 -6.43 -28.05 10.70
C GLU A 29 -7.08 -27.16 9.64
N ALA A 30 -6.35 -26.18 9.09
CA ALA A 30 -6.81 -25.23 8.10
C ALA A 30 -7.26 -25.90 6.80
N SER A 31 -6.61 -26.99 6.39
CA SER A 31 -6.91 -27.71 5.14
C SER A 31 -7.87 -28.91 5.30
N ALA A 32 -8.32 -29.21 6.53
CA ALA A 32 -8.99 -30.47 6.86
C ALA A 32 -10.35 -30.68 6.15
N ASP A 33 -11.08 -29.61 5.84
CA ASP A 33 -12.39 -29.65 5.19
C ASP A 33 -12.36 -29.13 3.73
N GLU A 34 -11.15 -28.99 3.17
CA GLU A 34 -10.93 -28.45 1.80
C GLU A 34 -11.54 -27.04 1.62
N THR A 35 -11.65 -26.28 2.71
CA THR A 35 -12.09 -24.89 2.71
C THR A 35 -10.99 -24.02 3.33
N LEU A 36 -10.68 -22.90 2.69
CA LEU A 36 -9.73 -21.91 3.17
C LEU A 36 -10.46 -20.59 3.42
N ASN A 37 -10.66 -20.25 4.67
CA ASN A 37 -11.33 -19.05 5.10
C ASN A 37 -10.29 -17.95 5.39
N TYR A 38 -10.45 -16.77 4.81
CA TYR A 38 -9.57 -15.66 5.09
C TYR A 38 -10.30 -14.40 5.54
N ALA A 39 -9.61 -13.58 6.31
CA ALA A 39 -10.07 -12.28 6.76
C ALA A 39 -9.24 -11.18 6.13
N LEU A 40 -9.88 -10.14 5.56
CA LEU A 40 -9.23 -9.08 4.81
C LEU A 40 -9.36 -7.71 5.48
N LEU A 41 -8.24 -7.16 5.94
CA LEU A 41 -8.14 -5.80 6.46
C LEU A 41 -7.97 -4.82 5.29
N ILE A 42 -9.03 -4.07 4.99
CA ILE A 42 -9.07 -3.11 3.89
C ILE A 42 -8.60 -1.74 4.39
N GLY A 43 -7.76 -1.05 3.62
CA GLY A 43 -7.23 0.25 3.98
C GLY A 43 -8.27 1.36 3.94
N GLN A 44 -8.59 1.85 2.75
CA GLN A 44 -9.60 2.88 2.51
C GLN A 44 -10.49 2.45 1.34
N ILE A 45 -11.80 2.38 1.54
CA ILE A 45 -12.74 1.85 0.55
C ILE A 45 -12.66 2.66 -0.74
N ASP A 46 -12.74 3.89 -0.81
CA ASP A 46 -12.76 4.68 -2.05
C ASP A 46 -11.36 5.04 -2.60
N HIS A 47 -10.32 4.27 -2.21
CA HIS A 47 -8.95 4.50 -2.65
C HIS A 47 -8.51 3.47 -3.71
N ASN A 48 -7.96 3.95 -4.83
CA ASN A 48 -7.53 3.10 -5.95
C ASN A 48 -6.51 2.02 -5.55
N ASP A 49 -5.56 2.35 -4.67
CA ASP A 49 -4.55 1.38 -4.22
C ASP A 49 -5.19 0.26 -3.40
N SER A 50 -6.08 0.62 -2.48
CA SER A 50 -6.84 -0.34 -1.68
C SER A 50 -7.69 -1.25 -2.57
N ALA A 51 -8.36 -0.66 -3.57
CA ALA A 51 -9.16 -1.40 -4.54
C ALA A 51 -8.29 -2.36 -5.38
N ALA A 52 -7.14 -1.90 -5.87
CA ALA A 52 -6.23 -2.71 -6.67
C ALA A 52 -5.63 -3.88 -5.86
N ARG A 53 -5.18 -3.62 -4.62
CA ARG A 53 -4.67 -4.64 -3.70
C ARG A 53 -5.76 -5.68 -3.39
N THR A 54 -6.94 -5.24 -2.99
CA THR A 54 -8.10 -6.11 -2.71
C THR A 54 -8.51 -6.94 -3.93
N ALA A 55 -8.57 -6.35 -5.12
CA ALA A 55 -8.89 -7.05 -6.35
C ALA A 55 -7.82 -8.11 -6.71
N GLY A 56 -6.54 -7.79 -6.54
CA GLY A 56 -5.44 -8.72 -6.78
C GLY A 56 -5.49 -9.93 -5.85
N ILE A 57 -5.72 -9.72 -4.55
CA ILE A 57 -5.89 -10.78 -3.54
C ILE A 57 -7.07 -11.69 -3.92
N ARG A 58 -8.25 -11.11 -4.14
CA ARG A 58 -9.47 -11.86 -4.47
C ARG A 58 -9.32 -12.66 -5.76
N THR A 59 -8.69 -12.07 -6.78
CA THR A 59 -8.43 -12.78 -8.05
C THR A 59 -7.50 -13.97 -7.85
N ALA A 60 -6.41 -13.82 -7.12
CA ALA A 60 -5.46 -14.89 -6.87
C ALA A 60 -6.07 -16.04 -6.06
N LEU A 61 -6.95 -15.70 -5.11
CA LEU A 61 -7.69 -16.68 -4.30
C LEU A 61 -8.93 -17.25 -5.00
N GLY A 62 -9.18 -16.89 -6.26
CA GLY A 62 -10.32 -17.38 -7.03
C GLY A 62 -11.67 -16.78 -6.63
N THR A 63 -11.70 -15.80 -5.73
CA THR A 63 -12.93 -15.17 -5.22
C THR A 63 -13.44 -14.03 -6.10
N ARG A 64 -12.67 -13.63 -7.12
CA ARG A 64 -13.03 -12.56 -8.05
C ARG A 64 -12.42 -12.78 -9.42
N ALA A 65 -13.16 -12.43 -10.48
CA ALA A 65 -12.66 -12.55 -11.84
C ALA A 65 -11.48 -11.61 -12.14
N ALA A 66 -10.52 -12.09 -12.92
CA ALA A 66 -9.34 -11.30 -13.31
C ALA A 66 -9.69 -10.00 -14.04
N ALA A 67 -10.82 -9.96 -14.76
CA ALA A 67 -11.32 -8.75 -15.44
C ALA A 67 -11.65 -7.59 -14.48
N ASP A 68 -11.78 -7.88 -13.19
CA ASP A 68 -12.03 -6.85 -12.17
C ASP A 68 -10.74 -6.21 -11.64
N LEU A 69 -9.58 -6.73 -12.02
CA LEU A 69 -8.29 -6.13 -11.68
C LEU A 69 -8.19 -4.70 -12.24
N GLY A 70 -7.65 -3.80 -11.43
CA GLY A 70 -7.45 -2.40 -11.80
C GLY A 70 -8.70 -1.52 -11.75
N LYS A 71 -9.86 -2.08 -11.47
CA LYS A 71 -11.06 -1.26 -11.22
C LYS A 71 -11.04 -0.73 -9.81
N SER A 72 -10.99 0.58 -9.69
CA SER A 72 -11.07 1.29 -8.41
C SER A 72 -12.52 1.72 -8.17
N THR A 73 -13.35 0.81 -7.70
CA THR A 73 -14.74 1.11 -7.34
C THR A 73 -15.01 0.67 -5.92
N SER A 74 -15.94 1.33 -5.24
CA SER A 74 -16.41 0.92 -3.91
C SER A 74 -16.88 -0.54 -3.89
N SER A 75 -17.40 -1.05 -5.02
CA SER A 75 -17.76 -2.46 -5.15
C SER A 75 -16.58 -3.43 -5.09
N ALA A 76 -15.38 -2.98 -5.47
CA ALA A 76 -14.15 -3.78 -5.36
C ALA A 76 -13.70 -3.97 -3.91
N ASN A 77 -14.06 -3.02 -3.05
CA ASN A 77 -13.74 -3.00 -1.62
C ASN A 77 -14.97 -3.28 -0.75
N SER A 78 -16.05 -3.86 -1.30
CA SER A 78 -17.25 -4.11 -0.50
C SER A 78 -16.97 -5.09 0.63
N GLU A 79 -17.56 -4.83 1.79
CA GLU A 79 -17.51 -5.68 2.98
C GLU A 79 -18.49 -6.87 2.84
N VAL A 80 -18.37 -7.61 1.75
CA VAL A 80 -19.25 -8.76 1.46
C VAL A 80 -18.41 -10.00 1.35
N ALA A 81 -18.79 -11.07 2.02
CA ALA A 81 -18.19 -12.38 1.89
C ALA A 81 -18.23 -12.84 0.44
N VAL A 82 -17.08 -13.24 -0.08
CA VAL A 82 -16.89 -13.69 -1.46
C VAL A 82 -16.38 -15.11 -1.44
N GLU A 83 -16.93 -15.97 -2.27
CA GLU A 83 -16.53 -17.37 -2.39
C GLU A 83 -15.86 -17.63 -3.75
N GLY A 84 -14.90 -18.54 -3.75
CA GLY A 84 -14.18 -18.97 -4.94
C GLY A 84 -13.60 -20.36 -4.80
N THR A 85 -12.68 -20.69 -5.68
CA THR A 85 -11.94 -21.94 -5.65
C THR A 85 -10.48 -21.72 -6.04
N LEU A 86 -9.59 -22.49 -5.41
CA LEU A 86 -8.16 -22.45 -5.65
C LEU A 86 -7.61 -23.87 -5.68
N GLU A 87 -6.99 -24.26 -6.78
CA GLU A 87 -6.24 -25.52 -6.85
C GLU A 87 -4.81 -25.29 -6.34
N LEU A 88 -4.41 -26.07 -5.34
CA LEU A 88 -3.06 -25.98 -4.78
C LEU A 88 -2.15 -27.11 -5.30
N ALA A 89 -0.90 -27.03 -4.95
CA ALA A 89 0.15 -27.87 -5.49
C ALA A 89 0.11 -29.35 -5.05
N ASP A 90 -0.73 -29.69 -4.08
CA ASP A 90 -1.10 -31.07 -3.71
C ASP A 90 -2.13 -31.71 -4.66
N GLY A 91 -2.68 -30.91 -5.60
CA GLY A 91 -3.71 -31.31 -6.54
C GLY A 91 -5.13 -31.28 -5.95
N VAL A 92 -5.30 -30.73 -4.76
CA VAL A 92 -6.60 -30.52 -4.13
C VAL A 92 -7.16 -29.14 -4.55
N THR A 93 -8.45 -29.11 -4.88
CA THR A 93 -9.18 -27.87 -5.14
C THR A 93 -9.89 -27.44 -3.86
N TYR A 94 -9.39 -26.40 -3.26
CA TYR A 94 -9.97 -25.81 -2.05
C TYR A 94 -11.07 -24.82 -2.40
N LYS A 95 -12.15 -24.82 -1.64
CA LYS A 95 -13.08 -23.70 -1.59
C LYS A 95 -12.38 -22.54 -0.85
N THR A 96 -12.43 -21.33 -1.40
CA THR A 96 -11.92 -20.12 -0.73
C THR A 96 -13.08 -19.23 -0.31
N VAL A 97 -13.04 -18.71 0.90
CA VAL A 97 -14.09 -17.86 1.44
C VAL A 97 -13.48 -16.62 2.11
N GLU A 98 -13.85 -15.44 1.66
CA GLU A 98 -13.61 -14.20 2.41
C GLU A 98 -14.64 -14.11 3.53
N ILE A 99 -14.28 -14.67 4.69
CA ILE A 99 -15.22 -14.82 5.83
C ILE A 99 -15.49 -13.49 6.53
N GLU A 100 -14.53 -12.59 6.51
CA GLU A 100 -14.64 -11.21 6.99
C GLU A 100 -13.82 -10.28 6.11
N SER A 101 -14.34 -9.07 5.91
CA SER A 101 -13.58 -7.96 5.34
C SER A 101 -14.10 -6.62 5.84
N GLY A 102 -13.22 -5.62 5.95
CA GLY A 102 -13.66 -4.30 6.41
C GLY A 102 -12.59 -3.23 6.36
N GLU A 103 -13.06 -1.99 6.14
CA GLU A 103 -12.24 -0.78 6.16
C GLU A 103 -11.70 -0.51 7.56
N GLN A 104 -10.39 -0.29 7.67
CA GLN A 104 -9.74 0.04 8.93
C GLN A 104 -9.72 1.57 9.12
N LYS A 105 -10.85 2.09 9.55
CA LYS A 105 -11.10 3.51 9.74
C LYS A 105 -11.44 3.81 11.20
N ASN A 106 -10.69 4.72 11.80
CA ASN A 106 -10.93 5.12 13.18
C ASN A 106 -12.10 6.11 13.33
N THR A 107 -12.47 6.39 14.57
CA THR A 107 -13.60 7.28 14.88
C THR A 107 -13.37 8.74 14.47
N ALA A 108 -12.14 9.15 14.25
CA ALA A 108 -11.77 10.46 13.72
C ALA A 108 -11.81 10.51 12.17
N GLY A 109 -12.09 9.37 11.51
CA GLY A 109 -12.19 9.26 10.07
C GLY A 109 -10.89 8.93 9.35
N ALA A 110 -9.75 8.82 10.06
CA ALA A 110 -8.50 8.39 9.45
C ALA A 110 -8.54 6.89 9.10
N THR A 111 -8.10 6.56 7.90
CA THR A 111 -8.07 5.22 7.32
C THR A 111 -6.68 4.58 7.43
N TRP A 112 -6.53 3.29 7.10
CA TRP A 112 -5.28 2.53 7.24
C TRP A 112 -4.80 2.45 8.70
N ASP A 113 -5.75 2.49 9.63
CA ASP A 113 -5.47 2.69 11.05
C ASP A 113 -5.07 1.39 11.74
N GLN A 114 -3.84 1.35 12.27
CA GLN A 114 -3.26 0.20 12.95
C GLN A 114 -4.07 -0.21 14.20
N GLN A 115 -4.52 0.76 15.00
CA GLN A 115 -5.27 0.46 16.23
C GLN A 115 -6.66 -0.09 15.93
N THR A 116 -7.31 0.40 14.88
CA THR A 116 -8.57 -0.16 14.39
C THR A 116 -8.37 -1.60 13.94
N ALA A 117 -7.29 -1.90 13.21
CA ALA A 117 -6.96 -3.26 12.78
C ALA A 117 -6.74 -4.21 13.95
N THR A 118 -6.12 -3.74 15.06
CA THR A 118 -6.00 -4.52 16.30
C THR A 118 -7.37 -4.90 16.85
N SER A 119 -8.26 -3.93 17.02
CA SER A 119 -9.61 -4.16 17.55
C SER A 119 -10.46 -5.03 16.60
N THR A 120 -10.29 -4.85 15.28
CA THR A 120 -10.96 -5.66 14.26
C THR A 120 -10.50 -7.12 14.33
N ALA A 121 -9.21 -7.37 14.41
CA ALA A 121 -8.66 -8.71 14.54
C ALA A 121 -9.13 -9.39 15.85
N GLU A 122 -9.17 -8.65 16.97
CA GLU A 122 -9.74 -9.15 18.23
C GLU A 122 -11.20 -9.60 18.06
N ASN A 123 -12.02 -8.78 17.42
CA ASN A 123 -13.43 -9.07 17.20
C ASN A 123 -13.65 -10.26 16.26
N TRP A 124 -12.91 -10.33 15.14
CA TRP A 124 -13.03 -11.41 14.16
C TRP A 124 -12.52 -12.73 14.74
N THR A 125 -11.37 -12.72 15.44
CA THR A 125 -10.86 -13.91 16.12
C THR A 125 -11.78 -14.37 17.26
N ALA A 126 -12.41 -13.45 17.99
CA ALA A 126 -13.41 -13.81 19.03
C ALA A 126 -14.67 -14.44 18.40
N LYS A 127 -15.06 -14.00 17.19
CA LYS A 127 -16.26 -14.49 16.49
C LYS A 127 -16.05 -15.85 15.81
N HIS A 128 -14.90 -16.05 15.19
CA HIS A 128 -14.63 -17.18 14.31
C HIS A 128 -13.58 -18.16 14.85
N GLY A 129 -12.68 -17.70 15.72
CA GLY A 129 -11.63 -18.55 16.28
C GLY A 129 -10.75 -19.17 15.18
N ASN A 130 -10.57 -20.48 15.26
CA ASN A 130 -9.79 -21.26 14.31
C ASN A 130 -10.47 -21.48 12.95
N ASP A 131 -11.68 -20.97 12.75
CA ASP A 131 -12.32 -20.99 11.43
C ASP A 131 -11.68 -19.97 10.47
N ILE A 132 -10.86 -19.04 10.96
CA ILE A 132 -10.02 -18.19 10.11
C ILE A 132 -8.70 -18.90 9.87
N ASP A 133 -8.37 -19.19 8.61
CA ASP A 133 -7.14 -19.88 8.25
C ASP A 133 -5.97 -18.95 8.01
N PHE A 134 -6.24 -17.73 7.55
CA PHE A 134 -5.22 -16.68 7.41
C PHE A 134 -5.84 -15.28 7.31
N PHE A 135 -5.01 -14.29 7.61
CA PHE A 135 -5.35 -12.88 7.42
C PHE A 135 -4.60 -12.29 6.23
N VAL A 136 -5.22 -11.32 5.58
CA VAL A 136 -4.58 -10.49 4.56
C VAL A 136 -4.81 -9.03 4.92
N SER A 137 -3.78 -8.21 4.79
CA SER A 137 -3.87 -6.79 5.06
C SER A 137 -3.44 -5.97 3.86
N ASN A 138 -4.19 -4.90 3.57
CA ASN A 138 -3.81 -3.97 2.50
C ASN A 138 -2.55 -3.16 2.83
N ASN A 139 -2.10 -3.10 4.10
CA ASN A 139 -0.81 -2.53 4.45
C ASN A 139 -0.16 -3.19 5.68
N ASP A 140 1.11 -2.90 5.90
CA ASP A 140 1.91 -3.45 6.99
C ASP A 140 1.46 -2.95 8.36
N GLY A 141 1.13 -1.67 8.50
CA GLY A 141 0.69 -1.11 9.78
C GLY A 141 -0.55 -1.82 10.33
N MET A 142 -1.51 -2.14 9.47
CA MET A 142 -2.69 -2.91 9.88
C MET A 142 -2.35 -4.38 10.15
N ALA A 143 -1.42 -4.99 9.39
CA ALA A 143 -0.95 -6.35 9.67
C ALA A 143 -0.26 -6.42 11.05
N GLU A 144 0.59 -5.45 11.38
CA GLU A 144 1.22 -5.32 12.69
C GLU A 144 0.18 -5.09 13.80
N GLY A 145 -0.86 -4.31 13.51
CA GLY A 145 -2.00 -4.14 14.41
C GLY A 145 -2.68 -5.46 14.71
N ALA A 146 -2.96 -6.26 13.68
CA ALA A 146 -3.65 -7.54 13.82
C ALA A 146 -2.86 -8.54 14.68
N ILE A 147 -1.55 -8.70 14.46
CA ILE A 147 -0.71 -9.59 15.27
C ILE A 147 -0.56 -9.11 16.73
N GLY A 148 -0.83 -7.81 16.98
CA GLY A 148 -0.88 -7.21 18.31
C GLY A 148 -2.18 -7.48 19.08
N ALA A 149 -3.18 -8.12 18.48
CA ALA A 149 -4.46 -8.43 19.10
C ALA A 149 -4.26 -9.39 20.30
N SER A 150 -4.97 -9.13 21.40
CA SER A 150 -4.79 -9.88 22.66
C SER A 150 -5.17 -11.36 22.57
N ASN A 151 -5.99 -11.71 21.59
CA ASN A 151 -6.42 -13.07 21.30
C ASN A 151 -5.91 -13.58 19.93
N TRP A 152 -4.82 -13.00 19.42
CA TRP A 152 -4.20 -13.46 18.18
C TRP A 152 -3.78 -14.93 18.30
N ILE A 153 -4.15 -15.72 17.31
CA ILE A 153 -3.81 -17.14 17.27
C ILE A 153 -2.34 -17.29 16.87
N LYS A 154 -1.55 -17.93 17.70
CA LYS A 154 -0.12 -18.10 17.44
C LYS A 154 0.11 -18.95 16.19
N GLY A 155 0.94 -18.44 15.28
CA GLY A 155 1.24 -19.08 14.00
C GLY A 155 0.25 -18.76 12.88
N MET A 156 -0.85 -18.06 13.16
CA MET A 156 -1.82 -17.61 12.15
C MET A 156 -1.09 -16.83 11.06
N PRO A 157 -1.15 -17.26 9.79
CA PRO A 157 -0.52 -16.54 8.69
C PRO A 157 -1.18 -15.18 8.47
N ILE A 158 -0.36 -14.16 8.25
CA ILE A 158 -0.79 -12.84 7.80
C ILE A 158 0.19 -12.26 6.79
N PHE A 159 -0.34 -11.52 5.81
CA PHE A 159 0.39 -10.92 4.72
C PHE A 159 0.15 -9.43 4.71
N GLY A 160 1.24 -8.64 4.54
CA GLY A 160 1.23 -7.20 4.53
C GLY A 160 1.49 -6.59 3.15
N TYR A 161 1.70 -5.28 3.16
CA TYR A 161 2.09 -4.47 2.02
C TYR A 161 2.77 -3.21 2.54
N ASP A 162 3.85 -2.71 2.00
CA ASP A 162 4.64 -1.50 2.20
C ASP A 162 6.12 -1.78 2.49
N SER A 163 6.45 -2.93 3.10
CA SER A 163 7.80 -3.29 3.57
C SER A 163 8.35 -2.35 4.65
N ASN A 164 7.53 -2.01 5.62
CA ASN A 164 7.99 -1.26 6.79
C ASN A 164 9.09 -2.04 7.54
N GLU A 165 10.09 -1.33 8.08
CA GLU A 165 11.22 -1.99 8.76
C GLU A 165 10.76 -2.89 9.92
N SER A 166 9.73 -2.49 10.68
CA SER A 166 9.12 -3.33 11.71
C SER A 166 8.55 -4.63 11.15
N THR A 167 7.85 -4.54 10.02
CA THR A 167 7.28 -5.71 9.33
C THR A 167 8.39 -6.64 8.82
N LEU A 168 9.49 -6.10 8.30
CA LEU A 168 10.64 -6.93 7.90
C LEU A 168 11.21 -7.73 9.08
N GLN A 169 11.24 -7.18 10.30
CA GLN A 169 11.62 -7.91 11.50
C GLN A 169 10.58 -8.98 11.88
N TYR A 170 9.29 -8.72 11.71
CA TYR A 170 8.24 -9.72 11.91
C TYR A 170 8.31 -10.85 10.87
N ILE A 171 8.70 -10.56 9.64
CA ILE A 171 8.95 -11.60 8.61
C ILE A 171 10.14 -12.46 9.02
N LYS A 172 11.25 -11.87 9.46
CA LYS A 172 12.42 -12.61 9.98
C LYS A 172 12.07 -13.53 11.16
N SER A 173 11.15 -13.11 12.00
CA SER A 173 10.70 -13.91 13.16
C SER A 173 9.56 -14.89 12.86
N GLY A 174 9.05 -14.90 11.62
CA GLY A 174 7.95 -15.77 11.17
C GLY A 174 6.57 -15.39 11.73
N GLN A 175 6.36 -14.13 12.12
CA GLN A 175 5.07 -13.64 12.61
C GLN A 175 4.22 -13.03 11.49
N ILE A 176 4.85 -12.50 10.43
CA ILE A 176 4.24 -12.08 9.18
C ILE A 176 4.89 -12.88 8.06
N MET A 177 4.11 -13.39 7.12
CA MET A 177 4.62 -14.33 6.11
C MET A 177 5.30 -13.61 4.95
N GLY A 178 4.92 -12.38 4.68
CA GLY A 178 5.52 -11.58 3.64
C GLY A 178 4.83 -10.23 3.46
N THR A 179 5.45 -9.38 2.68
CA THR A 179 4.98 -8.04 2.33
C THR A 179 5.34 -7.69 0.89
N ILE A 180 4.65 -6.71 0.33
CA ILE A 180 5.02 -6.14 -0.98
C ILE A 180 5.75 -4.82 -0.75
N ASN A 181 6.93 -4.70 -1.31
CA ASN A 181 7.69 -3.45 -1.29
C ASN A 181 7.18 -2.53 -2.40
N GLN A 182 6.75 -1.32 -2.02
CA GLN A 182 6.31 -0.27 -2.96
C GLN A 182 7.49 0.44 -3.65
N ASN A 183 8.72 -0.01 -3.43
CA ASN A 183 9.93 0.63 -3.95
C ASN A 183 10.03 2.13 -3.59
N ALA A 184 9.94 2.41 -2.30
CA ALA A 184 9.99 3.78 -1.77
C ALA A 184 11.21 4.56 -2.25
N SER A 185 12.36 3.88 -2.39
CA SER A 185 13.60 4.47 -2.90
C SER A 185 13.44 5.00 -4.33
N ALA A 186 12.87 4.20 -5.23
CA ALA A 186 12.61 4.63 -6.60
C ALA A 186 11.53 5.72 -6.67
N GLN A 187 10.45 5.62 -5.87
CA GLN A 187 9.45 6.69 -5.80
C GLN A 187 10.07 8.03 -5.37
N ALA A 188 10.83 8.03 -4.27
CA ALA A 188 11.47 9.24 -3.77
C ALA A 188 12.47 9.80 -4.79
N GLY A 189 13.32 8.94 -5.36
CA GLY A 189 14.27 9.31 -6.39
C GLY A 189 13.60 9.91 -7.62
N GLY A 190 12.54 9.28 -8.11
CA GLY A 190 11.77 9.75 -9.27
C GLY A 190 11.14 11.11 -9.03
N LEU A 191 10.56 11.32 -7.84
CA LEU A 191 9.94 12.59 -7.48
C LEU A 191 10.95 13.76 -7.53
N TYR A 192 12.10 13.60 -6.90
CA TYR A 192 13.12 14.66 -6.86
C TYR A 192 13.83 14.83 -8.21
N MET A 193 14.12 13.72 -8.92
CA MET A 193 14.66 13.76 -10.27
C MET A 193 13.75 14.53 -11.22
N LEU A 194 12.47 14.20 -11.23
CA LEU A 194 11.50 14.82 -12.13
C LEU A 194 11.38 16.33 -11.86
N ALA A 195 11.25 16.72 -10.58
CA ALA A 195 11.21 18.12 -10.21
C ALA A 195 12.47 18.86 -10.67
N ARG A 196 13.64 18.27 -10.45
CA ARG A 196 14.91 18.86 -10.86
C ARG A 196 15.03 19.01 -12.38
N ASN A 197 14.67 17.96 -13.11
CA ASN A 197 14.69 17.99 -14.56
C ASN A 197 13.74 19.05 -15.17
N CYS A 198 12.55 19.22 -14.59
CA CYS A 198 11.63 20.27 -14.99
C CYS A 198 12.23 21.68 -14.77
N ILE A 199 12.84 21.90 -13.60
CA ILE A 199 13.41 23.21 -13.23
C ILE A 199 14.64 23.54 -14.06
N ASP A 200 15.48 22.55 -14.36
CA ASP A 200 16.66 22.70 -15.23
C ASP A 200 16.27 22.81 -16.70
N GLY A 201 14.99 22.76 -17.08
CA GLY A 201 14.50 22.92 -18.44
C GLY A 201 14.89 21.75 -19.37
N VAL A 202 14.99 20.55 -18.84
CA VAL A 202 15.25 19.34 -19.63
C VAL A 202 14.07 19.07 -20.58
N ALA A 203 14.35 18.95 -21.88
CA ALA A 203 13.31 18.80 -22.89
C ALA A 203 12.39 17.59 -22.71
N ASN A 204 12.88 16.52 -22.09
CA ASN A 204 12.11 15.36 -21.68
C ASN A 204 12.42 15.06 -20.21
N PRO A 205 11.70 15.68 -19.26
CA PRO A 205 12.02 15.55 -17.83
C PRO A 205 11.74 14.16 -17.26
N THR A 206 10.96 13.33 -17.96
CA THR A 206 10.59 11.96 -17.53
C THR A 206 11.63 10.90 -17.90
N VAL A 207 12.74 11.28 -18.59
CA VAL A 207 13.81 10.33 -18.84
C VAL A 207 14.47 9.87 -17.54
N ASN A 208 14.89 8.60 -17.52
CA ASN A 208 15.60 8.03 -16.39
C ASN A 208 16.95 8.74 -16.20
N GLY A 209 17.10 9.41 -15.09
CA GLY A 209 18.31 10.11 -14.67
C GLY A 209 18.12 11.60 -14.49
N PHE A 210 18.95 12.19 -13.65
CA PHE A 210 18.98 13.63 -13.47
C PHE A 210 19.65 14.31 -14.65
N SER A 211 19.33 15.58 -14.90
CA SER A 211 19.99 16.36 -15.93
C SER A 211 21.51 16.47 -15.68
N GLU A 212 22.29 16.61 -16.74
CA GLU A 212 23.74 16.83 -16.63
C GLU A 212 24.09 18.10 -15.85
N ALA A 213 23.20 19.11 -15.87
CA ALA A 213 23.39 20.36 -15.13
C ALA A 213 23.26 20.17 -13.62
N SER A 214 22.35 19.32 -13.18
CA SER A 214 22.13 18.98 -11.76
C SER A 214 23.07 17.87 -11.28
N ALA A 215 23.63 17.11 -12.19
CA ALA A 215 24.14 15.82 -11.90
C ALA A 215 25.39 15.49 -12.72
N ASN A 216 26.54 15.93 -12.33
CA ASN A 216 27.77 15.39 -12.84
C ASN A 216 27.81 13.86 -12.59
N GLY A 217 27.09 13.09 -13.43
CA GLY A 217 27.12 11.64 -13.39
C GLY A 217 26.15 11.00 -12.39
N TYR A 218 25.07 11.64 -12.04
CA TYR A 218 23.99 10.95 -11.34
C TYR A 218 23.48 9.84 -12.26
N GLY A 219 23.86 8.65 -11.89
CA GLY A 219 23.44 7.46 -12.56
C GLY A 219 21.92 7.48 -12.75
N LYS A 220 21.48 6.80 -13.76
CA LYS A 220 20.07 6.52 -13.95
C LYS A 220 19.51 6.05 -12.60
N ILE A 221 18.47 6.73 -12.09
CA ILE A 221 17.58 6.10 -11.15
C ILE A 221 16.83 5.06 -12.00
N GLY A 222 17.50 4.00 -12.28
CA GLY A 222 17.15 2.77 -12.91
C GLY A 222 16.20 2.74 -14.10
N SER A 223 16.17 1.59 -14.72
CA SER A 223 15.11 1.03 -15.56
C SER A 223 13.82 0.72 -14.75
N GLU A 224 13.65 1.37 -13.60
CA GLU A 224 12.63 1.04 -12.60
C GLU A 224 11.32 1.81 -12.81
N TYR A 225 11.31 2.80 -13.72
CA TYR A 225 10.14 3.59 -14.03
C TYR A 225 9.48 3.16 -15.33
N ASN A 226 8.16 3.02 -15.27
CA ASN A 226 7.30 2.94 -16.43
C ASN A 226 6.57 4.27 -16.58
N TYR A 227 6.94 5.07 -17.60
CA TYR A 227 6.24 6.31 -17.91
C TYR A 227 5.03 6.03 -18.80
N ASN A 228 3.87 6.55 -18.39
CA ASN A 228 2.63 6.49 -19.15
C ASN A 228 2.22 7.88 -19.61
N GLU A 229 2.41 8.15 -20.90
CA GLU A 229 2.07 9.44 -21.54
C GLU A 229 0.56 9.75 -21.51
N THR A 230 -0.30 8.74 -21.33
CA THR A 230 -1.75 8.96 -21.33
C THR A 230 -2.22 9.75 -20.11
N ASN A 231 -1.60 9.52 -18.97
CA ASN A 231 -1.95 10.12 -17.69
C ASN A 231 -0.75 10.73 -16.95
N GLU A 232 0.34 11.00 -17.66
CA GLU A 232 1.55 11.67 -17.15
C GLU A 232 2.12 11.01 -15.89
N SER A 233 2.07 9.68 -15.80
CA SER A 233 2.50 8.96 -14.61
C SER A 233 3.83 8.23 -14.79
N MET A 234 4.72 8.37 -13.81
CA MET A 234 5.93 7.59 -13.63
C MET A 234 5.67 6.54 -12.55
N LEU A 235 5.50 5.28 -12.96
CA LEU A 235 5.19 4.18 -12.07
C LEU A 235 6.42 3.32 -11.80
N VAL A 236 6.71 3.07 -10.53
CA VAL A 236 7.75 2.13 -10.11
C VAL A 236 7.17 0.72 -9.96
N ASN A 237 8.00 -0.29 -10.21
CA ASN A 237 7.63 -1.67 -9.99
C ASN A 237 7.69 -2.03 -8.50
N ASN A 238 6.69 -2.74 -8.04
CA ASN A 238 6.69 -3.39 -6.73
C ASN A 238 7.44 -4.72 -6.78
N PHE A 239 7.80 -5.24 -5.62
CA PHE A 239 8.39 -6.59 -5.51
C PHE A 239 8.04 -7.23 -4.17
N THR A 240 8.06 -8.57 -4.15
CA THR A 240 7.69 -9.37 -2.98
C THR A 240 8.87 -9.55 -2.03
N ILE A 241 8.63 -9.40 -0.73
CA ILE A 241 9.56 -9.75 0.34
C ILE A 241 8.94 -10.82 1.23
N THR A 242 9.65 -11.94 1.37
CA THR A 242 9.31 -13.07 2.23
C THR A 242 10.52 -13.47 3.06
N ALA A 243 10.41 -14.53 3.84
CA ALA A 243 11.55 -15.09 4.59
C ALA A 243 12.76 -15.42 3.70
N ASP A 244 12.54 -15.72 2.42
CA ASP A 244 13.60 -16.12 1.48
C ASP A 244 14.56 -14.97 1.11
N ASN A 245 14.07 -13.71 1.16
CA ASN A 245 14.86 -12.56 0.72
C ASN A 245 14.89 -11.39 1.71
N VAL A 246 14.19 -11.47 2.83
CA VAL A 246 14.08 -10.38 3.81
C VAL A 246 15.42 -9.86 4.31
N ASP A 247 16.44 -10.72 4.41
CA ASP A 247 17.80 -10.33 4.85
C ASP A 247 18.48 -9.35 3.91
N GLN A 248 18.01 -9.23 2.67
CA GLN A 248 18.52 -8.25 1.72
C GLN A 248 18.03 -6.83 2.02
N TYR A 249 16.92 -6.69 2.75
CA TYR A 249 16.23 -5.43 3.01
C TYR A 249 16.21 -5.03 4.48
N ALA A 250 15.98 -5.96 5.39
CA ALA A 250 15.86 -5.68 6.82
C ALA A 250 17.15 -5.12 7.42
N GLY A 251 16.99 -4.06 8.20
CA GLY A 251 18.12 -3.36 8.83
C GLY A 251 18.89 -2.45 7.88
N LYS A 252 18.37 -2.20 6.68
CA LYS A 252 18.95 -1.23 5.76
C LYS A 252 18.52 0.18 6.11
N THR A 253 19.46 1.10 6.05
CA THR A 253 19.17 2.54 6.13
C THR A 253 18.79 3.10 4.78
N SER A 254 18.19 4.30 4.75
CA SER A 254 17.90 4.99 3.49
C SER A 254 19.15 5.15 2.61
N ALA A 255 20.32 5.35 3.22
CA ALA A 255 21.60 5.46 2.51
C ALA A 255 22.05 4.13 1.84
N ASP A 256 21.60 2.98 2.38
CA ASP A 256 21.90 1.67 1.79
C ASP A 256 20.97 1.33 0.62
N LEU A 257 19.84 2.04 0.50
CA LEU A 257 18.80 1.81 -0.49
C LEU A 257 18.96 2.69 -1.74
N ILE A 258 19.85 3.66 -1.72
CA ILE A 258 20.13 4.53 -2.87
C ILE A 258 21.63 4.50 -3.22
N ASP A 259 21.93 4.84 -4.47
CA ASP A 259 23.32 5.02 -4.90
C ASP A 259 23.89 6.32 -4.33
N THR A 260 24.66 6.21 -3.25
CA THR A 260 25.32 7.33 -2.58
C THR A 260 26.63 7.76 -3.24
N SER A 261 27.07 7.11 -4.33
CA SER A 261 28.21 7.58 -5.13
C SER A 261 27.90 8.88 -5.89
N VAL A 262 26.65 9.27 -5.88
CA VAL A 262 26.10 10.49 -6.40
C VAL A 262 26.67 11.70 -5.66
N THR A 263 27.43 12.53 -6.33
CA THR A 263 27.98 13.75 -5.76
C THR A 263 26.99 14.91 -5.86
N LYS A 264 26.88 15.69 -4.79
CA LYS A 264 26.04 16.89 -4.75
C LYS A 264 26.35 17.79 -5.96
N GLY A 265 25.35 18.10 -6.77
CA GLY A 265 25.44 19.04 -7.88
C GLY A 265 25.76 20.45 -7.39
N THR A 266 26.36 21.26 -8.27
CA THR A 266 26.70 22.67 -8.02
C THR A 266 25.55 23.64 -8.33
N THR A 267 24.37 23.12 -8.58
CA THR A 267 23.20 23.86 -9.02
C THR A 267 22.58 24.71 -7.92
N GLU A 268 21.82 25.72 -8.31
CA GLU A 268 21.07 26.59 -7.39
C GLU A 268 20.11 25.77 -6.54
N THR A 269 19.85 26.27 -5.32
CA THR A 269 18.89 25.67 -4.39
C THR A 269 17.48 25.81 -4.96
N VAL A 270 16.75 24.73 -4.98
CA VAL A 270 15.34 24.67 -5.40
C VAL A 270 14.45 24.67 -4.17
N LYS A 271 13.53 25.63 -4.10
CA LYS A 271 12.53 25.72 -3.04
C LYS A 271 11.30 24.91 -3.39
N VAL A 272 10.98 23.91 -2.59
CA VAL A 272 9.85 23.03 -2.82
C VAL A 272 8.85 23.09 -1.68
N TRP A 273 7.57 23.19 -2.04
CA TRP A 273 6.50 22.88 -1.11
C TRP A 273 6.11 21.41 -1.26
N GLN A 274 6.12 20.66 -0.17
CA GLN A 274 5.79 19.24 -0.17
C GLN A 274 4.72 18.93 0.88
N SER A 275 3.60 18.34 0.45
CA SER A 275 2.55 17.89 1.36
C SER A 275 2.61 16.39 1.65
N TYR A 276 2.12 16.04 2.83
CA TYR A 276 1.88 14.67 3.28
C TYR A 276 0.42 14.56 3.71
N TYR A 277 -0.32 13.59 3.16
CA TYR A 277 -1.75 13.45 3.46
C TYR A 277 -2.04 13.15 4.93
N ASN A 278 -1.11 12.46 5.62
CA ASN A 278 -1.27 12.05 7.00
C ASN A 278 0.07 12.07 7.75
N ALA A 279 0.13 12.84 8.82
CA ALA A 279 1.31 12.91 9.69
C ALA A 279 1.60 11.61 10.45
N ALA A 280 0.59 10.75 10.63
CA ALA A 280 0.69 9.51 11.41
C ALA A 280 0.91 8.25 10.55
N ASP A 281 0.94 8.39 9.21
CA ASP A 281 1.15 7.25 8.32
C ASP A 281 2.55 6.63 8.51
N THR A 282 2.56 5.32 8.78
CA THR A 282 3.80 4.58 9.10
C THR A 282 4.73 4.47 7.89
N PHE A 283 4.19 4.18 6.70
CA PHE A 283 4.99 4.08 5.47
C PHE A 283 5.64 5.42 5.12
N LEU A 284 4.87 6.52 5.17
CA LEU A 284 5.40 7.86 4.89
C LEU A 284 6.50 8.24 5.88
N ASN A 285 6.33 7.94 7.16
CA ASN A 285 7.29 8.32 8.19
C ASN A 285 8.54 7.45 8.23
N SER A 286 8.39 6.13 8.08
CA SER A 286 9.51 5.19 8.22
C SER A 286 10.28 4.98 6.93
N SER A 287 9.61 5.02 5.78
CA SER A 287 10.21 4.69 4.49
C SER A 287 10.43 5.92 3.60
N MET A 288 9.41 6.76 3.38
CA MET A 288 9.51 7.86 2.40
C MET A 288 10.30 9.06 2.95
N LYS A 289 9.99 9.50 4.15
CA LYS A 289 10.58 10.73 4.73
C LYS A 289 12.10 10.73 4.83
N PRO A 290 12.75 9.63 5.31
CA PRO A 290 14.22 9.57 5.34
C PRO A 290 14.84 9.62 3.94
N LEU A 291 14.19 8.98 2.95
CA LEU A 291 14.62 9.03 1.55
C LEU A 291 14.47 10.43 0.96
N PHE A 292 13.35 11.10 1.20
CA PHE A 292 13.14 12.47 0.76
C PHE A 292 14.20 13.42 1.32
N GLN A 293 14.54 13.31 2.60
CA GLN A 293 15.59 14.12 3.21
C GLN A 293 16.94 13.87 2.52
N LEU A 294 17.26 12.60 2.26
CA LEU A 294 18.51 12.23 1.61
C LEU A 294 18.59 12.78 0.17
N TYR A 295 17.50 12.67 -0.60
CA TYR A 295 17.44 13.23 -1.95
C TYR A 295 17.45 14.76 -1.94
N ALA A 296 16.76 15.42 -1.00
CA ALA A 296 16.77 16.86 -0.85
C ALA A 296 18.19 17.38 -0.57
N ASP A 297 18.90 16.75 0.36
CA ASP A 297 20.28 17.11 0.71
C ASP A 297 21.24 16.86 -0.48
N THR A 298 21.03 15.76 -1.21
CA THR A 298 21.88 15.37 -2.33
C THR A 298 21.70 16.32 -3.53
N PHE A 299 20.47 16.71 -3.83
CA PHE A 299 20.14 17.49 -5.03
C PHE A 299 19.86 18.96 -4.78
N ASN A 300 20.18 19.44 -3.59
CA ASN A 300 20.10 20.86 -3.21
C ASN A 300 18.66 21.41 -3.25
N PHE A 301 17.74 20.73 -2.58
CA PHE A 301 16.38 21.21 -2.37
C PHE A 301 16.23 21.79 -0.96
N ASP A 302 15.52 22.91 -0.86
CA ASP A 302 15.00 23.49 0.37
C ASP A 302 13.51 23.14 0.46
N VAL A 303 13.15 22.19 1.31
CA VAL A 303 11.81 21.62 1.37
C VAL A 303 11.01 22.18 2.52
N THR A 304 9.91 22.86 2.23
CA THR A 304 8.87 23.22 3.19
C THR A 304 7.81 22.12 3.22
N ALA A 305 7.81 21.32 4.29
CA ALA A 305 6.85 20.22 4.46
C ALA A 305 5.59 20.65 5.21
N THR A 306 4.42 20.21 4.77
CA THR A 306 3.12 20.34 5.43
C THR A 306 2.45 18.99 5.60
N PHE A 307 1.69 18.84 6.70
CA PHE A 307 1.13 17.55 7.08
C PHE A 307 -0.38 17.65 7.27
N GLY A 308 -1.11 16.71 6.64
CA GLY A 308 -2.52 16.46 6.90
C GLY A 308 -2.74 15.51 8.08
N ASN A 309 -3.98 15.16 8.32
CA ASN A 309 -4.40 14.21 9.36
C ASN A 309 -5.04 12.91 8.81
N GLY A 310 -4.94 12.71 7.49
CA GLY A 310 -5.45 11.52 6.80
C GLY A 310 -6.95 11.56 6.44
N ALA A 311 -7.71 12.54 6.94
CA ALA A 311 -9.15 12.61 6.72
C ALA A 311 -9.67 14.02 6.39
N ASP A 312 -8.89 15.07 6.69
CA ASP A 312 -9.33 16.46 6.62
C ASP A 312 -8.84 17.13 5.32
N GLU A 313 -9.67 17.09 4.31
CA GLU A 313 -9.43 17.78 3.04
C GLU A 313 -9.37 19.30 3.20
N SER A 314 -10.13 19.86 4.15
CA SER A 314 -10.12 21.30 4.41
C SER A 314 -8.77 21.74 4.96
N LEU A 315 -8.14 20.94 5.82
CA LEU A 315 -6.79 21.21 6.31
C LEU A 315 -5.77 21.13 5.16
N ALA A 316 -5.86 20.14 4.29
CA ALA A 316 -4.98 19.99 3.14
C ALA A 316 -5.10 21.20 2.19
N THR A 317 -6.32 21.61 1.88
CA THR A 317 -6.60 22.82 1.06
C THR A 317 -6.04 24.07 1.72
N SER A 318 -6.27 24.28 3.02
CA SER A 318 -5.75 25.45 3.75
C SER A 318 -4.22 25.48 3.76
N ASN A 319 -3.57 24.33 3.90
CA ASN A 319 -2.12 24.21 3.80
C ASN A 319 -1.61 24.63 2.41
N LEU A 320 -2.30 24.21 1.34
CA LEU A 320 -1.94 24.59 -0.02
C LEU A 320 -2.19 26.08 -0.29
N GLU A 321 -3.31 26.62 0.19
CA GLU A 321 -3.60 28.06 0.12
C GLU A 321 -2.54 28.90 0.85
N ALA A 322 -2.06 28.44 1.98
CA ALA A 322 -0.96 29.08 2.69
C ALA A 322 0.36 28.97 1.90
N ALA A 323 0.64 27.81 1.30
CA ALA A 323 1.82 27.58 0.49
C ALA A 323 1.89 28.48 -0.74
N GLN A 324 0.75 28.72 -1.41
CA GLN A 324 0.71 29.58 -2.61
C GLN A 324 1.20 31.03 -2.36
N LYS A 325 1.25 31.48 -1.11
CA LYS A 325 1.79 32.80 -0.77
C LYS A 325 3.31 32.80 -0.65
N GLY A 326 3.92 31.62 -0.62
CA GLY A 326 5.36 31.43 -0.60
C GLY A 326 6.01 31.62 -1.96
N ASP A 327 7.31 31.55 -1.97
CA ASP A 327 8.14 31.59 -3.18
C ASP A 327 8.72 30.18 -3.40
N TYR A 328 8.02 29.38 -4.19
CA TYR A 328 8.39 27.99 -4.46
C TYR A 328 8.59 27.74 -5.94
N ASP A 329 9.64 26.98 -6.25
CA ASP A 329 10.01 26.59 -7.60
C ASP A 329 9.25 25.32 -8.05
N ALA A 330 8.75 24.52 -7.11
CA ALA A 330 7.97 23.30 -7.39
C ALA A 330 6.97 22.97 -6.27
N PHE A 331 5.92 22.23 -6.62
CA PHE A 331 4.93 21.69 -5.70
C PHE A 331 4.89 20.18 -5.80
N MET A 332 5.13 19.48 -4.69
CA MET A 332 5.03 18.03 -4.55
C MET A 332 3.84 17.68 -3.65
N ILE A 333 2.79 17.11 -4.22
CA ILE A 333 1.48 17.00 -3.57
C ILE A 333 1.12 15.53 -3.29
N ASN A 334 0.97 15.22 -2.00
CA ASN A 334 0.36 13.97 -1.55
C ASN A 334 -1.05 14.28 -1.04
N MET A 335 -2.06 13.93 -1.80
CA MET A 335 -3.45 14.33 -1.58
C MET A 335 -4.10 13.56 -0.43
N VAL A 336 -5.00 14.21 0.32
CA VAL A 336 -5.92 13.53 1.25
C VAL A 336 -6.99 12.77 0.47
N LYS A 337 -7.66 13.45 -0.48
CA LYS A 337 -8.59 12.82 -1.41
C LYS A 337 -8.02 12.80 -2.81
N THR A 338 -8.01 11.64 -3.44
CA THR A 338 -7.50 11.46 -4.80
C THR A 338 -8.35 12.20 -5.84
N THR A 339 -9.62 12.52 -5.53
CA THR A 339 -10.53 13.30 -6.38
C THR A 339 -10.33 14.82 -6.26
N ALA A 340 -9.43 15.31 -5.40
CA ALA A 340 -9.23 16.74 -5.15
C ALA A 340 -8.22 17.40 -6.09
N ALA A 341 -7.58 16.67 -6.99
CA ALA A 341 -6.49 17.17 -7.83
C ALA A 341 -6.87 18.43 -8.61
N ALA A 342 -8.05 18.46 -9.25
CA ALA A 342 -8.54 19.62 -9.99
C ALA A 342 -8.65 20.88 -9.11
N SER A 343 -9.15 20.73 -7.87
CA SER A 343 -9.25 21.86 -6.93
C SER A 343 -7.88 22.39 -6.52
N TYR A 344 -6.89 21.50 -6.34
CA TYR A 344 -5.52 21.91 -6.03
C TYR A 344 -4.88 22.66 -7.20
N LEU A 345 -5.11 22.21 -8.44
CA LEU A 345 -4.64 22.93 -9.63
C LEU A 345 -5.31 24.29 -9.79
N ASP A 346 -6.59 24.45 -9.46
CA ASP A 346 -7.29 25.75 -9.48
C ASP A 346 -6.65 26.76 -8.51
N ILE A 347 -6.31 26.31 -7.30
CA ILE A 347 -5.61 27.13 -6.30
C ILE A 347 -4.24 27.56 -6.85
N LEU A 348 -3.45 26.62 -7.36
CA LEU A 348 -2.11 26.90 -7.87
C LEU A 348 -2.14 27.78 -9.15
N ALA A 349 -3.08 27.55 -10.07
CA ALA A 349 -3.23 28.37 -11.25
C ALA A 349 -3.50 29.84 -10.89
N THR A 350 -4.39 30.07 -9.91
CA THR A 350 -4.67 31.42 -9.39
C THR A 350 -3.41 32.07 -8.80
N LYS A 351 -2.61 31.30 -8.04
CA LYS A 351 -1.38 31.80 -7.43
C LYS A 351 -0.30 32.15 -8.44
N LEU A 352 -0.16 31.29 -9.46
CA LEU A 352 0.91 31.39 -10.44
C LEU A 352 0.49 32.23 -11.67
N ASP A 353 -0.67 32.89 -11.60
CA ASP A 353 -1.28 33.65 -12.72
C ASP A 353 -1.32 32.82 -14.02
N ALA A 354 -1.53 31.51 -13.89
CA ALA A 354 -1.49 30.57 -15.00
C ALA A 354 -2.86 30.45 -15.69
N THR A 355 -2.86 30.57 -17.01
CA THR A 355 -4.03 30.36 -17.86
C THR A 355 -3.67 29.40 -18.99
N ALA A 356 -4.66 28.93 -19.76
CA ALA A 356 -4.41 28.08 -20.91
C ALA A 356 -3.59 28.80 -22.03
N GLU A 357 -3.69 30.12 -22.11
CA GLU A 357 -2.92 30.95 -23.05
C GLU A 357 -1.52 31.29 -22.53
N THR A 358 -1.35 31.30 -21.20
CA THR A 358 -0.08 31.62 -20.52
C THR A 358 0.19 30.58 -19.45
N PRO A 359 0.50 29.33 -19.82
CA PRO A 359 0.72 28.26 -18.85
C PRO A 359 2.00 28.49 -18.04
N THR A 360 2.00 28.02 -16.79
CA THR A 360 3.20 28.05 -15.94
C THR A 360 4.15 26.89 -16.25
N ASN A 361 5.45 27.12 -16.09
CA ASN A 361 6.48 26.08 -16.11
C ASN A 361 6.76 25.48 -14.72
N THR A 362 6.20 26.05 -13.66
CA THR A 362 6.37 25.53 -12.29
C THR A 362 5.83 24.12 -12.21
N PRO A 363 6.65 23.11 -11.90
CA PRO A 363 6.19 21.72 -11.86
C PRO A 363 5.25 21.48 -10.67
N VAL A 364 4.17 20.75 -10.95
CA VAL A 364 3.24 20.22 -9.98
C VAL A 364 3.29 18.70 -10.08
N ILE A 365 3.78 18.05 -9.04
CA ILE A 365 3.99 16.60 -9.06
C ILE A 365 3.19 15.97 -7.93
N PHE A 366 2.14 15.24 -8.31
CA PHE A 366 1.42 14.38 -7.37
C PHE A 366 2.27 13.15 -7.07
N TRP A 367 2.28 12.69 -5.84
CA TRP A 367 3.08 11.53 -5.46
C TRP A 367 2.34 10.57 -4.53
N ASN A 368 2.64 9.28 -4.63
CA ASN A 368 2.11 8.16 -3.86
C ASN A 368 0.57 7.98 -4.02
N ARG A 369 -0.22 9.04 -4.06
CA ARG A 369 -1.67 9.02 -4.23
C ARG A 369 -2.04 9.61 -5.60
N GLN A 370 -2.44 8.75 -6.54
CA GLN A 370 -2.76 9.15 -7.91
C GLN A 370 -4.12 9.85 -7.98
N ALA A 371 -4.23 10.87 -8.82
CA ALA A 371 -5.50 11.53 -9.08
C ALA A 371 -6.53 10.57 -9.67
N THR A 372 -7.75 10.59 -9.13
CA THR A 372 -8.86 9.73 -9.58
C THR A 372 -10.13 10.54 -9.80
N THR A 373 -10.99 10.03 -10.68
CA THR A 373 -12.36 10.48 -10.83
C THR A 373 -13.22 10.01 -9.64
N GLU A 374 -14.44 10.52 -9.53
CA GLU A 374 -15.41 10.05 -8.53
C GLU A 374 -15.80 8.56 -8.72
N ALA A 375 -15.58 8.01 -9.91
CA ALA A 375 -15.74 6.58 -10.18
C ALA A 375 -14.51 5.74 -9.72
N GLY A 376 -13.46 6.40 -9.22
CA GLY A 376 -12.24 5.76 -8.76
C GLY A 376 -11.28 5.35 -9.87
N GLU A 377 -11.51 5.78 -11.11
CA GLU A 377 -10.59 5.58 -12.23
C GLU A 377 -9.52 6.68 -12.25
N VAL A 378 -8.35 6.39 -12.81
CA VAL A 378 -7.30 7.41 -12.97
C VAL A 378 -7.83 8.59 -13.77
N ASP A 379 -7.71 9.80 -13.22
CA ASP A 379 -8.13 11.02 -13.87
C ASP A 379 -7.02 11.54 -14.81
N ALA A 380 -7.03 11.05 -16.05
CA ALA A 380 -6.06 11.45 -17.05
C ALA A 380 -6.28 12.89 -17.56
N ASP A 381 -7.50 13.43 -17.43
CA ASP A 381 -7.83 14.76 -17.91
C ASP A 381 -7.23 15.83 -16.99
N VAL A 382 -7.29 15.63 -15.68
CA VAL A 382 -6.69 16.56 -14.71
C VAL A 382 -5.17 16.63 -14.87
N MET A 383 -4.54 15.53 -15.27
CA MET A 383 -3.09 15.48 -15.51
C MET A 383 -2.65 16.23 -16.79
N LYS A 384 -3.61 16.68 -17.61
CA LYS A 384 -3.39 17.43 -18.86
C LYS A 384 -3.97 18.83 -18.82
N ASP A 385 -4.07 19.41 -17.64
CA ASP A 385 -4.56 20.78 -17.46
C ASP A 385 -3.68 21.78 -18.22
N ALA A 386 -4.26 22.43 -19.23
CA ALA A 386 -3.56 23.32 -20.14
C ALA A 386 -2.93 24.57 -19.47
N ARG A 387 -3.23 24.82 -18.21
CA ARG A 387 -2.63 25.92 -17.41
C ARG A 387 -1.23 25.61 -16.94
N PHE A 388 -0.79 24.36 -17.04
CA PHE A 388 0.50 23.89 -16.53
C PHE A 388 1.25 23.10 -17.62
N ASN A 389 2.51 23.42 -17.84
CA ASN A 389 3.37 22.69 -18.76
C ASN A 389 3.97 21.41 -18.13
N ASN A 390 3.96 21.32 -16.80
CA ASN A 390 4.62 20.25 -16.04
C ASN A 390 3.71 19.74 -14.91
N ILE A 391 2.75 18.88 -15.24
CA ILE A 391 1.97 18.12 -14.26
C ILE A 391 2.34 16.65 -14.40
N TYR A 392 2.68 15.99 -13.29
CA TYR A 392 3.07 14.60 -13.29
C TYR A 392 2.56 13.88 -12.04
N TYR A 393 2.52 12.55 -12.13
CA TYR A 393 2.38 11.68 -10.98
C TYR A 393 3.61 10.77 -10.87
N VAL A 394 4.12 10.60 -9.64
CA VAL A 394 5.15 9.63 -9.31
C VAL A 394 4.63 8.70 -8.22
N GLY A 395 4.61 7.42 -8.50
CA GLY A 395 4.13 6.40 -7.56
C GLY A 395 4.44 4.99 -8.02
N PHE A 396 3.76 4.03 -7.45
CA PHE A 396 3.92 2.62 -7.77
C PHE A 396 2.76 2.11 -8.63
N ASP A 397 2.98 0.97 -9.29
CA ASP A 397 1.92 0.26 -10.02
C ASP A 397 1.04 -0.51 -9.01
N ALA A 398 -0.09 0.07 -8.62
CA ALA A 398 -1.00 -0.50 -7.65
C ALA A 398 -1.62 -1.83 -8.13
N VAL A 399 -1.86 -1.97 -9.44
CA VAL A 399 -2.41 -3.20 -10.02
C VAL A 399 -1.39 -4.33 -9.95
N GLN A 400 -0.15 -4.06 -10.38
CA GLN A 400 0.95 -5.02 -10.27
C GLN A 400 1.19 -5.39 -8.80
N GLY A 401 1.17 -4.42 -7.89
CA GLY A 401 1.33 -4.66 -6.46
C GLY A 401 0.27 -5.59 -5.88
N GLY A 402 -1.01 -5.38 -6.24
CA GLY A 402 -2.10 -6.26 -5.84
C GLY A 402 -1.97 -7.67 -6.40
N GLN A 403 -1.53 -7.82 -7.65
CA GLN A 403 -1.25 -9.12 -8.26
C GLN A 403 -0.11 -9.87 -7.53
N LEU A 404 0.96 -9.15 -7.20
CA LEU A 404 2.08 -9.73 -6.46
C LEU A 404 1.67 -10.15 -5.04
N GLN A 405 0.82 -9.37 -4.35
CA GLN A 405 0.32 -9.74 -3.04
C GLN A 405 -0.53 -11.03 -3.11
N GLY A 406 -1.43 -11.11 -4.08
CA GLY A 406 -2.20 -12.32 -4.33
C GLY A 406 -1.31 -13.53 -4.64
N GLN A 407 -0.31 -13.37 -5.52
CA GLN A 407 0.62 -14.45 -5.87
C GLN A 407 1.45 -14.89 -4.66
N MET A 408 1.92 -13.96 -3.83
CA MET A 408 2.66 -14.26 -2.59
C MET A 408 1.85 -15.17 -1.65
N ILE A 409 0.56 -14.90 -1.50
CA ILE A 409 -0.35 -15.71 -0.68
C ILE A 409 -0.46 -17.13 -1.27
N VAL A 410 -0.71 -17.25 -2.57
CA VAL A 410 -0.83 -18.53 -3.27
C VAL A 410 0.47 -19.33 -3.19
N ASP A 411 1.63 -18.69 -3.33
CA ASP A 411 2.93 -19.35 -3.19
C ASP A 411 3.15 -19.89 -1.77
N TYR A 412 2.75 -19.14 -0.76
CA TYR A 412 2.78 -19.60 0.63
C TYR A 412 1.86 -20.82 0.84
N LEU A 413 0.60 -20.75 0.40
CA LEU A 413 -0.35 -21.85 0.53
C LEU A 413 0.15 -23.12 -0.21
N ASN A 414 0.71 -22.95 -1.41
CA ASN A 414 1.35 -24.04 -2.15
C ASN A 414 2.54 -24.68 -1.42
N ALA A 415 3.30 -23.89 -0.68
CA ALA A 415 4.41 -24.40 0.14
C ALA A 415 3.88 -25.22 1.33
N GLN A 416 2.80 -24.78 1.98
CA GLN A 416 2.13 -25.52 3.04
C GLN A 416 1.52 -26.85 2.55
N ALA A 417 0.86 -26.83 1.40
CA ALA A 417 0.22 -28.02 0.81
C ALA A 417 1.22 -29.11 0.38
N LYS A 418 2.49 -28.76 0.19
CA LYS A 418 3.57 -29.73 -0.15
C LYS A 418 4.31 -30.28 1.07
N ALA A 419 4.18 -29.62 2.24
CA ALA A 419 4.95 -29.96 3.43
C ALA A 419 4.33 -31.14 4.21
#